data_1068f4402251f89c10c72a05ce07039c
#
_entry.id   1068f4402251f89c10c72a05ce07039c
#
_cell.length_a   1.000
_cell.length_b   1.000
_cell.length_c   1.000
_cell.angle_alpha   90.00
_cell.angle_beta   90.00
_cell.angle_gamma   90.00
#
_symmetry.space_group_name_H-M   'P 1'
#
loop_
_entity.id
_entity.type
_entity.pdbx_description
1 polymer ?
#
loop_
_entity_poly.entity_id
_entity_poly.type
_entity_poly.pdbx_seq_one_letter_code
_entity_poly.pdbx_strand_id
1 'polypeptide(L)'
;DYGRSRGLGDVYKRQGIKKWLEQLHYKGISIVKNAPTEKESGFDVIANISHHRETFFKTPFEVIDIPNPNNSAYTAAALRNHLDLPYYEIAPGYQFLHCLINNATGGESVAVDGFKVASYMKENFTEFFETLLETPVKFVNRDYTSNAIRVMHKPLFSLDHNNDFNDIRFSVAYMGVMDCDPNQMDKFYEAYRKLIALLHDPKFEINFRLKAGDIFSFNNRRVLHGRKEYDANSGERHLQGYYIDRDEIIGRLNFLNKINP
;
A
#
# COMPACT_ATOMS: atom_id res chain seq x y z
N ASP A 1 -0.10 -19.56 2.86
CA ASP A 1 0.93 -19.55 1.82
C ASP A 1 0.85 -18.21 1.06
N TYR A 2 1.40 -17.17 1.66
CA TYR A 2 1.37 -15.80 1.13
C TYR A 2 2.39 -15.66 0.00
N GLY A 3 1.96 -15.98 -1.20
CA GLY A 3 2.70 -15.75 -2.44
C GLY A 3 4.13 -16.28 -2.42
N ARG A 4 4.42 -17.32 -3.14
CA ARG A 4 5.80 -17.82 -3.27
C ARG A 4 6.68 -16.68 -3.81
N SER A 5 7.72 -16.34 -3.06
CA SER A 5 8.76 -15.43 -3.54
C SER A 5 9.38 -15.96 -4.85
N ARG A 6 9.65 -15.05 -5.79
CA ARG A 6 10.18 -15.39 -7.12
C ARG A 6 11.58 -14.90 -7.29
N GLY A 7 12.39 -15.67 -8.00
CA GLY A 7 13.71 -15.21 -8.43
C GLY A 7 13.60 -14.16 -9.56
N LEU A 8 14.55 -13.24 -9.61
CA LEU A 8 14.62 -12.19 -10.65
C LEU A 8 14.53 -12.76 -12.06
N GLY A 9 15.19 -13.90 -12.35
CA GLY A 9 15.17 -14.53 -13.67
C GLY A 9 13.77 -14.90 -14.17
N ASP A 10 12.80 -15.08 -13.28
CA ASP A 10 11.42 -15.40 -13.67
C ASP A 10 10.64 -14.17 -14.12
N VAL A 11 10.94 -12.97 -13.61
CA VAL A 11 10.20 -11.74 -13.98
C VAL A 11 10.60 -11.20 -15.35
N TYR A 12 11.69 -11.66 -15.93
CA TYR A 12 12.06 -11.36 -17.33
C TYR A 12 11.43 -12.32 -18.34
N LYS A 13 10.83 -13.41 -17.87
CA LYS A 13 10.09 -14.35 -18.71
C LYS A 13 8.61 -14.01 -18.70
N ARG A 14 7.97 -14.09 -19.84
CA ARG A 14 6.53 -13.81 -19.99
C ARG A 14 5.65 -14.55 -18.98
N GLN A 15 5.91 -15.84 -18.75
CA GLN A 15 5.17 -16.62 -17.75
C GLN A 15 5.43 -16.15 -16.32
N GLY A 16 6.64 -15.69 -16.02
CA GLY A 16 7.00 -15.13 -14.71
C GLY A 16 6.26 -13.82 -14.45
N ILE A 17 6.22 -12.91 -15.44
CA ILE A 17 5.44 -11.66 -15.37
C ILE A 17 3.96 -12.00 -15.13
N LYS A 18 3.36 -12.89 -15.95
CA LYS A 18 1.96 -13.30 -15.78
C LYS A 18 1.67 -13.75 -14.35
N LYS A 19 2.45 -14.69 -13.83
CA LYS A 19 2.29 -15.20 -12.47
C LYS A 19 2.50 -14.12 -11.40
N TRP A 20 3.41 -13.16 -11.61
CA TRP A 20 3.60 -12.03 -10.71
C TRP A 20 2.35 -11.15 -10.65
N LEU A 21 1.81 -10.79 -11.81
CA LEU A 21 0.59 -9.98 -11.92
C LEU A 21 -0.63 -10.71 -11.37
N GLU A 22 -0.76 -12.03 -11.60
CA GLU A 22 -1.81 -12.86 -11.00
C GLU A 22 -1.75 -12.82 -9.46
N GLN A 23 -0.56 -12.93 -8.86
CA GLN A 23 -0.41 -12.81 -7.42
C GLN A 23 -0.82 -11.43 -6.91
N LEU A 24 -0.37 -10.37 -7.58
CA LEU A 24 -0.75 -8.99 -7.24
C LEU A 24 -2.26 -8.78 -7.35
N HIS A 25 -2.89 -9.30 -8.39
CA HIS A 25 -4.32 -9.14 -8.62
C HIS A 25 -5.15 -9.95 -7.62
N TYR A 26 -4.90 -11.27 -7.51
CA TYR A 26 -5.74 -12.17 -6.72
C TYR A 26 -5.36 -12.19 -5.23
N LYS A 27 -4.08 -12.08 -4.89
CA LYS A 27 -3.59 -12.13 -3.49
C LYS A 27 -3.33 -10.76 -2.90
N GLY A 28 -3.26 -9.72 -3.74
CA GLY A 28 -2.95 -8.36 -3.32
C GLY A 28 -1.47 -8.10 -3.05
N ILE A 29 -0.63 -9.11 -2.89
CA ILE A 29 0.81 -8.98 -2.58
C ILE A 29 1.67 -9.97 -3.36
N SER A 30 2.94 -9.60 -3.58
CA SER A 30 3.99 -10.50 -4.07
C SER A 30 5.38 -9.99 -3.66
N ILE A 31 6.37 -10.88 -3.60
CA ILE A 31 7.77 -10.53 -3.38
C ILE A 31 8.61 -11.13 -4.51
N VAL A 32 9.32 -10.27 -5.24
CA VAL A 32 10.39 -10.66 -6.15
C VAL A 32 11.71 -10.65 -5.40
N LYS A 33 12.56 -11.64 -5.61
CA LYS A 33 13.85 -11.78 -4.92
C LYS A 33 15.02 -11.65 -5.88
N ASN A 34 16.17 -11.28 -5.31
CA ASN A 34 17.46 -11.17 -6.00
C ASN A 34 17.45 -10.10 -7.11
N ALA A 35 16.68 -9.03 -6.95
CA ALA A 35 16.83 -7.84 -7.77
C ALA A 35 18.20 -7.18 -7.50
N PRO A 36 18.79 -6.49 -8.47
CA PRO A 36 20.01 -5.70 -8.22
C PRO A 36 19.78 -4.69 -7.10
N THR A 37 20.82 -4.33 -6.35
CA THR A 37 20.70 -3.43 -5.18
C THR A 37 21.27 -2.04 -5.41
N GLU A 38 21.67 -1.75 -6.63
CA GLU A 38 22.07 -0.43 -7.05
C GLU A 38 20.86 0.51 -7.05
N LYS A 39 21.11 1.78 -6.75
CA LYS A 39 20.06 2.80 -6.82
C LYS A 39 19.41 2.78 -8.21
N GLU A 40 18.09 2.94 -8.21
CA GLU A 40 17.25 3.00 -9.42
C GLU A 40 17.16 1.71 -10.23
N SER A 41 17.88 0.64 -9.89
CA SER A 41 17.80 -0.66 -10.59
C SER A 41 16.39 -1.27 -10.58
N GLY A 42 15.53 -0.85 -9.67
CA GLY A 42 14.12 -1.24 -9.63
C GLY A 42 13.33 -0.79 -10.88
N PHE A 43 13.75 0.29 -11.57
CA PHE A 43 13.11 0.72 -12.80
C PHE A 43 13.09 -0.38 -13.87
N ASP A 44 14.23 -1.02 -14.12
CA ASP A 44 14.34 -2.08 -15.14
C ASP A 44 13.48 -3.29 -14.83
N VAL A 45 13.36 -3.63 -13.54
CA VAL A 45 12.51 -4.75 -13.11
C VAL A 45 11.03 -4.41 -13.29
N ILE A 46 10.61 -3.22 -12.88
CA ILE A 46 9.21 -2.77 -12.88
C ILE A 46 8.75 -2.41 -14.31
N ALA A 47 9.65 -1.89 -15.15
CA ALA A 47 9.37 -1.59 -16.56
C ALA A 47 8.95 -2.82 -17.41
N ASN A 48 9.27 -4.04 -16.94
CA ASN A 48 8.74 -5.26 -17.57
C ASN A 48 7.22 -5.41 -17.42
N ILE A 49 6.61 -4.69 -16.48
CA ILE A 49 5.16 -4.66 -16.31
C ILE A 49 4.57 -3.54 -17.15
N SER A 50 4.89 -2.30 -16.83
CA SER A 50 4.44 -1.08 -17.50
C SER A 50 5.29 0.13 -17.05
N HIS A 51 4.93 1.33 -17.56
CA HIS A 51 5.50 2.57 -17.08
C HIS A 51 5.06 2.85 -15.64
N HIS A 52 5.94 3.49 -14.87
CA HIS A 52 5.65 3.89 -13.50
C HIS A 52 4.86 5.21 -13.47
N ARG A 53 4.06 5.37 -12.43
CA ARG A 53 3.33 6.60 -12.16
C ARG A 53 4.20 7.56 -11.36
N GLU A 54 4.44 8.74 -11.90
CA GLU A 54 5.06 9.82 -11.15
C GLU A 54 4.08 10.45 -10.15
N THR A 55 4.61 10.86 -9.01
CA THR A 55 3.91 11.64 -7.99
C THR A 55 4.79 12.82 -7.57
N PHE A 56 4.29 13.68 -6.67
CA PHE A 56 5.11 14.77 -6.15
C PHE A 56 6.32 14.31 -5.31
N PHE A 57 6.37 13.05 -4.90
CA PHE A 57 7.55 12.44 -4.27
C PHE A 57 8.67 12.10 -5.26
N LYS A 58 8.47 12.34 -6.57
CA LYS A 58 9.31 11.84 -7.66
C LYS A 58 9.25 10.31 -7.78
N THR A 59 10.05 9.74 -8.69
CA THR A 59 10.18 8.29 -8.87
C THR A 59 11.62 7.97 -9.23
N PRO A 60 12.28 7.07 -8.50
CA PRO A 60 11.80 6.44 -7.26
C PRO A 60 11.71 7.45 -6.11
N PHE A 61 10.81 7.18 -5.15
CA PHE A 61 10.86 7.88 -3.88
C PHE A 61 11.69 7.10 -2.88
N GLU A 62 12.38 7.83 -2.00
CA GLU A 62 13.26 7.24 -1.02
C GLU A 62 12.50 6.89 0.28
N VAL A 63 12.87 5.76 0.89
CA VAL A 63 12.42 5.36 2.23
C VAL A 63 13.66 5.07 3.07
N ILE A 64 14.17 6.14 3.68
CA ILE A 64 15.43 6.16 4.44
C ILE A 64 15.27 7.12 5.62
N ASP A 65 15.96 6.84 6.73
CA ASP A 65 16.01 7.76 7.84
C ASP A 65 16.89 8.98 7.50
N ILE A 66 16.33 10.18 7.69
CA ILE A 66 17.04 11.43 7.40
C ILE A 66 16.92 12.43 8.58
N PRO A 67 17.91 13.27 8.78
CA PRO A 67 17.81 14.36 9.75
C PRO A 67 16.67 15.33 9.41
N ASN A 68 15.89 15.75 10.42
CA ASN A 68 14.76 16.68 10.28
C ASN A 68 13.70 16.23 9.25
N PRO A 69 13.13 15.04 9.43
CA PRO A 69 12.20 14.47 8.45
C PRO A 69 10.89 15.28 8.37
N ASN A 70 10.40 15.49 7.16
CA ASN A 70 9.09 16.10 6.90
C ASN A 70 7.99 15.05 6.67
N ASN A 71 8.33 13.75 6.72
CA ASN A 71 7.42 12.63 6.53
C ASN A 71 7.81 11.48 7.45
N SER A 72 6.84 10.76 7.98
CA SER A 72 7.05 9.59 8.84
C SER A 72 7.80 8.44 8.16
N ALA A 73 7.75 8.34 6.83
CA ALA A 73 8.53 7.37 6.06
C ALA A 73 10.05 7.60 6.18
N TYR A 74 10.46 8.83 6.53
CA TYR A 74 11.86 9.23 6.71
C TYR A 74 12.34 9.17 8.17
N THR A 75 11.67 8.41 9.01
CA THR A 75 12.01 8.20 10.41
C THR A 75 12.26 6.73 10.72
N ALA A 76 12.92 6.44 11.84
CA ALA A 76 13.07 5.08 12.37
C ALA A 76 11.85 4.59 13.19
N ALA A 77 10.92 5.50 13.54
CA ALA A 77 9.72 5.18 14.31
C ALA A 77 8.79 4.20 13.57
N ALA A 78 7.98 3.48 14.33
CA ALA A 78 6.97 2.59 13.75
C ALA A 78 5.99 3.35 12.83
N LEU A 79 5.73 2.79 11.67
CA LEU A 79 4.76 3.30 10.72
C LEU A 79 3.51 2.41 10.75
N ARG A 80 2.39 3.00 11.20
CA ARG A 80 1.13 2.25 11.32
C ARG A 80 0.58 1.85 9.96
N ASN A 81 -0.22 0.79 9.93
CA ASN A 81 -0.87 0.29 8.72
C ASN A 81 -1.67 1.39 8.03
N HIS A 82 -1.37 1.66 6.76
CA HIS A 82 -1.94 2.73 5.94
C HIS A 82 -1.90 2.38 4.46
N LEU A 83 -2.60 3.15 3.67
CA LEU A 83 -2.49 3.20 2.21
C LEU A 83 -1.84 4.52 1.81
N ASP A 84 -1.03 4.50 0.77
CA ASP A 84 -0.36 5.67 0.28
C ASP A 84 -1.30 6.58 -0.52
N LEU A 85 -1.10 7.89 -0.36
CA LEU A 85 -1.73 8.95 -1.12
C LEU A 85 -3.28 8.94 -1.06
N PRO A 86 -3.91 8.76 0.13
CA PRO A 86 -5.37 8.69 0.26
C PRO A 86 -6.07 10.00 -0.12
N TYR A 87 -5.35 11.10 -0.19
CA TYR A 87 -5.80 12.44 -0.56
C TYR A 87 -5.73 12.71 -2.07
N TYR A 88 -5.33 11.73 -2.89
CA TYR A 88 -5.44 11.80 -4.35
C TYR A 88 -6.84 11.37 -4.78
N GLU A 89 -7.37 12.00 -5.83
CA GLU A 89 -8.63 11.60 -6.45
C GLU A 89 -8.56 10.13 -6.85
N ILE A 90 -7.50 9.77 -7.57
CA ILE A 90 -7.16 8.40 -7.92
C ILE A 90 -5.84 8.07 -7.21
N ALA A 91 -5.91 7.34 -6.10
CA ALA A 91 -4.72 6.85 -5.43
C ALA A 91 -3.95 5.87 -6.35
N PRO A 92 -2.61 5.76 -6.23
CA PRO A 92 -1.85 4.77 -6.99
C PRO A 92 -2.42 3.37 -6.85
N GLY A 93 -2.45 2.63 -7.97
CA GLY A 93 -3.02 1.28 -7.98
C GLY A 93 -2.17 0.27 -7.25
N TYR A 94 -0.88 0.24 -7.57
CA TYR A 94 0.09 -0.70 -6.99
C TYR A 94 1.36 0.04 -6.57
N GLN A 95 1.93 -0.45 -5.48
CA GLN A 95 3.19 0.05 -4.93
C GLN A 95 4.24 -1.06 -4.93
N PHE A 96 5.49 -0.66 -5.15
CA PHE A 96 6.65 -1.53 -5.15
C PHE A 96 7.69 -0.92 -4.23
N LEU A 97 8.09 -1.65 -3.20
CA LEU A 97 9.13 -1.27 -2.26
C LEU A 97 10.36 -2.15 -2.50
N HIS A 98 11.36 -1.59 -3.14
CA HIS A 98 12.63 -2.24 -3.46
C HIS A 98 13.63 -2.02 -2.34
N CYS A 99 14.03 -3.10 -1.69
CA CYS A 99 14.98 -3.07 -0.59
C CYS A 99 16.41 -3.08 -1.13
N LEU A 100 17.12 -1.97 -0.98
CA LEU A 100 18.53 -1.86 -1.37
C LEU A 100 19.44 -2.33 -0.22
N ILE A 101 19.14 -1.86 1.01
CA ILE A 101 19.89 -2.18 2.23
C ILE A 101 18.90 -2.39 3.36
N ASN A 102 19.12 -3.38 4.21
CA ASN A 102 18.34 -3.59 5.43
C ASN A 102 19.14 -4.35 6.49
N ASN A 103 20.12 -3.67 7.06
CA ASN A 103 21.03 -4.21 8.08
C ASN A 103 20.63 -3.78 9.51
N ALA A 104 19.75 -2.79 9.66
CA ALA A 104 19.29 -2.30 10.96
C ALA A 104 18.52 -3.38 11.73
N THR A 105 18.55 -3.35 13.05
CA THR A 105 17.76 -4.24 13.93
C THR A 105 16.32 -3.74 14.02
N GLY A 106 15.32 -4.61 13.84
CA GLY A 106 13.91 -4.26 13.75
C GLY A 106 13.50 -3.89 12.31
N GLY A 107 12.46 -3.09 12.15
CA GLY A 107 12.01 -2.58 10.85
C GLY A 107 11.31 -3.63 9.99
N GLU A 108 10.71 -4.65 10.59
CA GLU A 108 9.88 -5.62 9.86
C GLU A 108 8.73 -4.90 9.15
N SER A 109 8.51 -5.29 7.91
CA SER A 109 7.34 -4.85 7.14
C SER A 109 6.10 -5.53 7.67
N VAL A 110 5.00 -4.78 7.70
CA VAL A 110 3.67 -5.26 8.08
C VAL A 110 2.76 -5.13 6.87
N ALA A 111 1.90 -6.11 6.63
CA ALA A 111 0.86 -6.05 5.61
C ALA A 111 -0.47 -6.58 6.16
N VAL A 112 -1.57 -5.93 5.77
CA VAL A 112 -2.93 -6.31 6.14
C VAL A 112 -3.80 -6.29 4.89
N ASP A 113 -4.51 -7.39 4.60
CA ASP A 113 -5.52 -7.41 3.54
C ASP A 113 -6.77 -6.66 4.01
N GLY A 114 -6.90 -5.41 3.56
CA GLY A 114 -8.02 -4.55 3.92
C GLY A 114 -9.37 -5.08 3.44
N PHE A 115 -9.42 -5.82 2.32
CA PHE A 115 -10.65 -6.45 1.85
C PHE A 115 -11.09 -7.59 2.78
N LYS A 116 -10.14 -8.36 3.32
CA LYS A 116 -10.45 -9.37 4.33
C LYS A 116 -10.99 -8.75 5.62
N VAL A 117 -10.41 -7.63 6.07
CA VAL A 117 -10.91 -6.88 7.23
C VAL A 117 -12.30 -6.31 6.94
N ALA A 118 -12.53 -5.74 5.75
CA ALA A 118 -13.81 -5.21 5.33
C ALA A 118 -14.89 -6.31 5.25
N SER A 119 -14.57 -7.50 4.71
CA SER A 119 -15.47 -8.67 4.72
C SER A 119 -15.83 -9.10 6.14
N TYR A 120 -14.83 -9.17 7.02
CA TYR A 120 -15.06 -9.50 8.43
C TYR A 120 -15.95 -8.48 9.12
N MET A 121 -15.78 -7.18 8.83
CA MET A 121 -16.68 -6.14 9.35
C MET A 121 -18.09 -6.27 8.78
N LYS A 122 -18.23 -6.51 7.48
CA LYS A 122 -19.53 -6.72 6.83
C LYS A 122 -20.32 -7.86 7.46
N GLU A 123 -19.65 -8.95 7.82
CA GLU A 123 -20.26 -10.14 8.41
C GLU A 123 -20.56 -10.01 9.90
N ASN A 124 -19.72 -9.33 10.67
CA ASN A 124 -19.78 -9.34 12.14
C ASN A 124 -20.20 -8.00 12.75
N PHE A 125 -20.14 -6.90 11.99
CA PHE A 125 -20.41 -5.51 12.40
C PHE A 125 -21.06 -4.74 11.26
N THR A 126 -22.16 -5.27 10.71
CA THR A 126 -22.81 -4.78 9.47
C THR A 126 -23.11 -3.29 9.52
N GLU A 127 -23.68 -2.78 10.60
CA GLU A 127 -23.99 -1.35 10.72
C GLU A 127 -22.74 -0.46 10.69
N PHE A 128 -21.64 -0.91 11.28
CA PHE A 128 -20.37 -0.19 11.22
C PHE A 128 -19.79 -0.22 9.83
N PHE A 129 -19.88 -1.37 9.14
CA PHE A 129 -19.43 -1.47 7.75
C PHE A 129 -20.22 -0.53 6.84
N GLU A 130 -21.54 -0.50 6.93
CA GLU A 130 -22.41 0.40 6.16
C GLU A 130 -22.10 1.87 6.47
N THR A 131 -21.89 2.23 7.73
CA THR A 131 -21.49 3.58 8.11
C THR A 131 -20.18 4.01 7.44
N LEU A 132 -19.18 3.12 7.39
CA LEU A 132 -17.87 3.42 6.76
C LEU A 132 -17.91 3.36 5.22
N LEU A 133 -18.89 2.69 4.64
CA LEU A 133 -19.15 2.65 3.20
C LEU A 133 -19.86 3.93 2.70
N GLU A 134 -20.75 4.49 3.52
CA GLU A 134 -21.60 5.61 3.13
C GLU A 134 -21.04 6.98 3.54
N THR A 135 -20.29 7.05 4.66
CA THR A 135 -19.81 8.32 5.20
C THR A 135 -18.48 8.74 4.56
N PRO A 136 -18.43 9.84 3.81
CA PRO A 136 -17.18 10.36 3.26
C PRO A 136 -16.23 10.85 4.37
N VAL A 137 -15.00 10.41 4.30
CA VAL A 137 -13.90 10.88 5.15
C VAL A 137 -13.10 11.91 4.39
N LYS A 138 -12.74 12.99 5.06
CA LYS A 138 -11.87 14.02 4.52
C LYS A 138 -10.41 13.62 4.71
N PHE A 139 -9.69 13.42 3.61
CA PHE A 139 -8.24 13.22 3.61
C PHE A 139 -7.54 14.50 3.19
N VAL A 140 -6.53 14.93 3.94
CA VAL A 140 -5.83 16.20 3.71
C VAL A 140 -4.32 15.98 3.76
N ASN A 141 -3.64 16.44 2.72
CA ASN A 141 -2.19 16.60 2.73
C ASN A 141 -1.85 18.08 2.59
N ARG A 142 -1.10 18.62 3.54
CA ARG A 142 -0.56 19.99 3.50
C ARG A 142 0.93 19.91 3.23
N ASP A 143 1.29 20.10 1.99
CA ASP A 143 2.69 20.12 1.56
C ASP A 143 3.12 21.53 1.21
N TYR A 144 3.68 22.18 2.19
CA TYR A 144 4.18 23.55 2.02
C TYR A 144 5.47 23.63 1.19
N THR A 145 6.15 22.49 1.00
CA THR A 145 7.37 22.43 0.16
C THR A 145 7.01 22.51 -1.32
N SER A 146 5.93 21.84 -1.72
CA SER A 146 5.41 21.90 -3.09
C SER A 146 4.33 22.97 -3.29
N ASN A 147 4.08 23.84 -2.29
CA ASN A 147 3.01 24.85 -2.29
C ASN A 147 1.63 24.26 -2.64
N ALA A 148 1.32 23.08 -2.11
CA ALA A 148 0.11 22.38 -2.43
C ALA A 148 -0.65 21.87 -1.20
N ILE A 149 -1.97 22.08 -1.19
CA ILE A 149 -2.90 21.47 -0.24
C ILE A 149 -3.84 20.58 -1.05
N ARG A 150 -3.76 19.26 -0.80
CA ARG A 150 -4.58 18.27 -1.48
C ARG A 150 -5.67 17.80 -0.53
N VAL A 151 -6.91 17.84 -0.99
CA VAL A 151 -8.09 17.46 -0.20
C VAL A 151 -8.94 16.49 -1.02
N MET A 152 -9.34 15.40 -0.39
CA MET A 152 -10.24 14.42 -1.00
C MET A 152 -11.27 13.96 0.03
N HIS A 153 -12.53 13.89 -0.40
CA HIS A 153 -13.62 13.31 0.39
C HIS A 153 -14.04 11.99 -0.26
N LYS A 154 -13.82 10.89 0.42
CA LYS A 154 -14.18 9.54 -0.04
C LYS A 154 -14.50 8.66 1.15
N PRO A 155 -15.45 7.71 1.03
CA PRO A 155 -15.66 6.67 2.03
C PRO A 155 -14.41 5.83 2.24
N LEU A 156 -14.34 5.15 3.39
CA LEU A 156 -13.22 4.24 3.70
C LEU A 156 -13.28 2.96 2.87
N PHE A 157 -14.48 2.51 2.49
CA PHE A 157 -14.71 1.38 1.61
C PHE A 157 -15.44 1.84 0.34
N SER A 158 -15.16 1.21 -0.78
CA SER A 158 -15.98 1.32 -1.98
C SER A 158 -16.18 -0.05 -2.62
N LEU A 159 -17.35 -0.20 -3.24
CA LEU A 159 -17.73 -1.40 -3.99
C LEU A 159 -17.78 -1.07 -5.48
N ASP A 160 -17.62 -2.09 -6.32
CA ASP A 160 -17.84 -1.98 -7.76
C ASP A 160 -19.32 -2.24 -8.13
N HIS A 161 -19.61 -2.31 -9.43
CA HIS A 161 -20.96 -2.54 -9.94
C HIS A 161 -21.52 -3.94 -9.63
N ASN A 162 -20.70 -4.89 -9.22
CA ASN A 162 -21.10 -6.22 -8.77
C ASN A 162 -21.24 -6.32 -7.24
N ASN A 163 -21.06 -5.22 -6.51
CA ASN A 163 -20.94 -5.16 -5.05
C ASN A 163 -19.71 -5.89 -4.48
N ASP A 164 -18.66 -6.09 -5.31
CA ASP A 164 -17.37 -6.57 -4.86
C ASP A 164 -16.50 -5.42 -4.35
N PHE A 165 -15.57 -5.69 -3.43
CA PHE A 165 -14.65 -4.67 -2.92
C PHE A 165 -13.77 -4.11 -4.04
N ASN A 166 -13.84 -2.80 -4.23
CA ASN A 166 -13.08 -2.08 -5.25
C ASN A 166 -11.88 -1.32 -4.67
N ASP A 167 -12.09 -0.68 -3.51
CA ASP A 167 -11.08 0.20 -2.89
C ASP A 167 -11.29 0.25 -1.37
N ILE A 168 -10.20 0.22 -0.62
CA ILE A 168 -10.16 0.70 0.75
C ILE A 168 -9.25 1.92 0.80
N ARG A 169 -9.65 2.94 1.55
CA ARG A 169 -8.90 4.18 1.70
C ARG A 169 -8.70 4.48 3.18
N PHE A 170 -7.48 4.38 3.65
CA PHE A 170 -7.20 4.49 5.07
C PHE A 170 -5.79 5.04 5.34
N SER A 171 -5.73 6.10 6.12
CA SER A 171 -4.49 6.58 6.73
C SER A 171 -4.84 7.53 7.88
N VAL A 172 -4.45 7.19 9.09
CA VAL A 172 -4.68 8.04 10.27
C VAL A 172 -3.96 9.38 10.14
N ALA A 173 -2.76 9.38 9.54
CA ALA A 173 -1.94 10.57 9.40
C ALA A 173 -2.56 11.65 8.49
N TYR A 174 -3.40 11.25 7.55
CA TYR A 174 -4.01 12.15 6.56
C TYR A 174 -5.50 12.35 6.75
N MET A 175 -6.12 11.71 7.75
CA MET A 175 -7.51 11.98 8.08
C MET A 175 -7.65 13.39 8.65
N GLY A 176 -8.46 14.21 7.98
CA GLY A 176 -8.82 15.54 8.42
C GLY A 176 -10.00 15.53 9.42
N VAL A 177 -10.40 16.73 9.84
CA VAL A 177 -11.62 16.90 10.63
C VAL A 177 -12.81 16.41 9.82
N MET A 178 -13.66 15.59 10.44
CA MET A 178 -14.90 15.09 9.80
C MET A 178 -15.84 16.23 9.50
N ASP A 179 -16.41 16.16 8.29
CA ASP A 179 -17.40 17.09 7.78
C ASP A 179 -18.65 16.28 7.42
N CYS A 180 -19.36 15.82 8.45
CA CYS A 180 -20.58 15.03 8.32
C CYS A 180 -21.65 15.55 9.28
N ASP A 181 -22.88 15.05 9.13
CA ASP A 181 -23.97 15.37 10.05
C ASP A 181 -23.54 15.08 11.49
N PRO A 182 -23.64 16.05 12.42
CA PRO A 182 -23.31 15.85 13.84
C PRO A 182 -24.00 14.64 14.47
N ASN A 183 -25.22 14.32 14.04
CA ASN A 183 -25.97 13.17 14.53
C ASN A 183 -25.38 11.81 14.10
N GLN A 184 -24.56 11.79 13.05
CA GLN A 184 -23.88 10.60 12.56
C GLN A 184 -22.45 10.46 13.10
N MET A 185 -21.92 11.51 13.72
CA MET A 185 -20.50 11.59 14.11
C MET A 185 -20.11 10.52 15.13
N ASP A 186 -20.94 10.30 16.15
CA ASP A 186 -20.64 9.29 17.19
C ASP A 186 -20.62 7.89 16.58
N LYS A 187 -21.62 7.55 15.76
CA LYS A 187 -21.69 6.26 15.06
C LYS A 187 -20.49 6.06 14.12
N PHE A 188 -20.10 7.10 13.41
CA PHE A 188 -18.92 7.05 12.56
C PHE A 188 -17.65 6.75 13.38
N TYR A 189 -17.41 7.48 14.47
CA TYR A 189 -16.22 7.27 15.29
C TYR A 189 -16.20 5.91 16.00
N GLU A 190 -17.36 5.35 16.37
CA GLU A 190 -17.44 3.99 16.86
C GLU A 190 -17.02 2.96 15.80
N ALA A 191 -17.58 3.07 14.60
CA ALA A 191 -17.21 2.23 13.46
C ALA A 191 -15.72 2.38 13.09
N TYR A 192 -15.22 3.60 13.08
CA TYR A 192 -13.81 3.90 12.79
C TYR A 192 -12.85 3.32 13.82
N ARG A 193 -13.15 3.44 15.13
CA ARG A 193 -12.36 2.80 16.19
C ARG A 193 -12.34 1.29 16.03
N LYS A 194 -13.47 0.69 15.66
CA LYS A 194 -13.56 -0.75 15.38
C LYS A 194 -12.68 -1.15 14.21
N LEU A 195 -12.71 -0.39 13.12
CA LEU A 195 -11.83 -0.63 11.97
C LEU A 195 -10.36 -0.53 12.35
N ILE A 196 -9.95 0.51 13.07
CA ILE A 196 -8.56 0.66 13.56
C ILE A 196 -8.14 -0.58 14.36
N ALA A 197 -8.97 -1.02 15.30
CA ALA A 197 -8.67 -2.19 16.11
C ALA A 197 -8.46 -3.46 15.27
N LEU A 198 -9.28 -3.66 14.24
CA LEU A 198 -9.15 -4.81 13.33
C LEU A 198 -7.91 -4.71 12.41
N LEU A 199 -7.61 -3.52 11.92
CA LEU A 199 -6.43 -3.28 11.07
C LEU A 199 -5.09 -3.45 11.81
N HIS A 200 -5.11 -3.48 13.14
CA HIS A 200 -3.94 -3.72 14.00
C HIS A 200 -4.08 -5.01 14.84
N ASP A 201 -5.07 -5.85 14.53
CA ASP A 201 -5.22 -7.15 15.18
C ASP A 201 -4.21 -8.13 14.57
N PRO A 202 -3.33 -8.77 15.37
CA PRO A 202 -2.33 -9.72 14.90
C PRO A 202 -2.87 -10.85 14.00
N LYS A 203 -4.15 -11.21 14.13
CA LYS A 203 -4.78 -12.23 13.29
C LYS A 203 -4.91 -11.83 11.81
N PHE A 204 -4.89 -10.51 11.51
CA PHE A 204 -4.96 -9.97 10.16
C PHE A 204 -3.59 -9.49 9.65
N GLU A 205 -2.59 -9.34 10.54
CA GLU A 205 -1.27 -8.86 10.17
C GLU A 205 -0.35 -9.98 9.70
N ILE A 206 0.41 -9.67 8.66
CA ILE A 206 1.55 -10.46 8.22
C ILE A 206 2.80 -9.62 8.48
N ASN A 207 3.72 -10.18 9.23
CA ASN A 207 5.00 -9.56 9.55
C ASN A 207 6.12 -10.30 8.84
N PHE A 208 6.99 -9.57 8.13
CA PHE A 208 8.12 -10.15 7.41
C PHE A 208 9.27 -9.13 7.29
N ARG A 209 10.48 -9.64 7.13
CA ARG A 209 11.66 -8.81 6.93
C ARG A 209 12.09 -8.86 5.47
N LEU A 210 12.18 -7.70 4.83
CA LEU A 210 12.79 -7.58 3.50
C LEU A 210 14.30 -7.68 3.62
N LYS A 211 14.91 -8.37 2.66
CA LYS A 211 16.36 -8.46 2.48
C LYS A 211 16.77 -7.61 1.28
N ALA A 212 18.03 -7.21 1.25
CA ALA A 212 18.59 -6.55 0.08
C ALA A 212 18.31 -7.39 -1.19
N GLY A 213 17.81 -6.74 -2.24
CA GLY A 213 17.34 -7.37 -3.48
C GLY A 213 15.90 -7.90 -3.45
N ASP A 214 15.16 -7.73 -2.36
CA ASP A 214 13.72 -8.02 -2.34
C ASP A 214 12.92 -6.82 -2.88
N ILE A 215 11.94 -7.07 -3.75
CA ILE A 215 10.92 -6.08 -4.15
C ILE A 215 9.58 -6.56 -3.61
N PHE A 216 9.08 -5.92 -2.56
CA PHE A 216 7.74 -6.13 -2.05
C PHE A 216 6.77 -5.29 -2.86
N SER A 217 5.84 -5.95 -3.54
CA SER A 217 4.82 -5.32 -4.37
C SER A 217 3.42 -5.65 -3.85
N PHE A 218 2.52 -4.66 -3.88
CA PHE A 218 1.17 -4.83 -3.37
C PHE A 218 0.17 -3.88 -4.01
N ASN A 219 -1.11 -4.29 -3.97
CA ASN A 219 -2.24 -3.49 -4.39
C ASN A 219 -2.50 -2.41 -3.32
N ASN A 220 -2.10 -1.16 -3.59
CA ASN A 220 -2.24 -0.03 -2.67
C ASN A 220 -3.69 0.42 -2.47
N ARG A 221 -4.66 -0.20 -3.13
CA ARG A 221 -6.10 0.05 -2.96
C ARG A 221 -6.79 -1.09 -2.21
N ARG A 222 -6.01 -2.08 -1.73
CA ARG A 222 -6.49 -3.26 -1.01
C ARG A 222 -5.65 -3.56 0.23
N VAL A 223 -4.32 -3.54 0.10
CA VAL A 223 -3.38 -3.98 1.13
C VAL A 223 -2.83 -2.78 1.86
N LEU A 224 -3.15 -2.67 3.14
CA LEU A 224 -2.49 -1.70 4.01
C LEU A 224 -1.10 -2.23 4.33
N HIS A 225 -0.16 -1.31 4.39
CA HIS A 225 1.22 -1.61 4.74
C HIS A 225 1.71 -0.74 5.88
N GLY A 226 2.69 -1.26 6.59
CA GLY A 226 3.31 -0.59 7.72
C GLY A 226 4.73 -1.10 7.96
N ARG A 227 5.34 -0.59 9.01
CA ARG A 227 6.69 -0.98 9.42
C ARG A 227 6.82 -0.87 10.93
N LYS A 228 7.42 -1.87 11.56
CA LYS A 228 7.81 -1.77 12.95
C LYS A 228 8.97 -0.77 13.09
N GLU A 229 9.16 -0.24 14.29
CA GLU A 229 10.32 0.59 14.59
C GLU A 229 11.62 -0.17 14.37
N TYR A 230 12.70 0.54 14.13
CA TYR A 230 14.04 -0.02 14.04
C TYR A 230 15.05 0.90 14.73
N ASP A 231 16.16 0.30 15.15
CA ASP A 231 17.27 1.05 15.74
C ASP A 231 18.16 1.62 14.61
N ALA A 232 18.05 2.91 14.35
CA ALA A 232 18.85 3.61 13.34
C ALA A 232 20.35 3.57 13.60
N ASN A 233 20.79 3.30 14.87
CA ASN A 233 22.20 3.18 15.21
C ASN A 233 22.76 1.77 14.99
N SER A 234 21.90 0.78 14.77
CA SER A 234 22.31 -0.63 14.61
C SER A 234 22.69 -1.01 13.17
N GLY A 235 22.40 -0.15 12.19
CA GLY A 235 22.68 -0.39 10.79
C GLY A 235 21.86 0.48 9.85
N GLU A 236 22.08 0.31 8.56
CA GLU A 236 21.41 1.09 7.51
C GLU A 236 20.14 0.37 7.00
N ARG A 237 19.11 1.16 6.72
CA ARG A 237 17.87 0.70 6.06
C ARG A 237 17.50 1.67 4.96
N HIS A 238 17.54 1.19 3.71
CA HIS A 238 17.27 1.98 2.53
C HIS A 238 16.39 1.21 1.54
N LEU A 239 15.21 1.73 1.26
CA LEU A 239 14.34 1.22 0.22
C LEU A 239 14.02 2.34 -0.78
N GLN A 240 13.72 1.93 -2.01
CA GLN A 240 13.16 2.80 -3.04
C GLN A 240 11.74 2.37 -3.38
N GLY A 241 10.86 3.34 -3.55
CA GLY A 241 9.44 3.10 -3.83
C GLY A 241 9.05 3.54 -5.24
N TYR A 242 8.14 2.77 -5.84
CA TYR A 242 7.60 3.00 -7.18
C TYR A 242 6.09 2.78 -7.15
N TYR A 243 5.38 3.46 -8.04
CA TYR A 243 3.94 3.25 -8.25
C TYR A 243 3.65 2.87 -9.70
N ILE A 244 2.63 2.02 -9.90
CA ILE A 244 2.01 1.75 -11.20
C ILE A 244 0.49 1.92 -11.03
N ASP A 245 -0.18 2.46 -12.03
CA ASP A 245 -1.62 2.58 -12.03
C ASP A 245 -2.31 1.22 -12.18
N ARG A 246 -3.52 1.11 -11.62
CA ARG A 246 -4.28 -0.15 -11.62
C ARG A 246 -4.58 -0.64 -13.02
N ASP A 247 -4.91 0.26 -13.91
CA ASP A 247 -5.27 -0.04 -15.30
C ASP A 247 -4.12 -0.69 -16.06
N GLU A 248 -2.89 -0.28 -15.78
CA GLU A 248 -1.69 -0.84 -16.37
C GLU A 248 -1.47 -2.31 -15.98
N ILE A 249 -1.61 -2.61 -14.69
CA ILE A 249 -1.47 -3.98 -14.16
C ILE A 249 -2.57 -4.88 -14.72
N ILE A 250 -3.82 -4.43 -14.67
CA ILE A 250 -4.98 -5.20 -15.14
C ILE A 250 -4.92 -5.37 -16.67
N GLY A 251 -4.62 -4.29 -17.40
CA GLY A 251 -4.49 -4.32 -18.86
C GLY A 251 -3.40 -5.29 -19.31
N ARG A 252 -2.23 -5.26 -18.64
CA ARG A 252 -1.13 -6.19 -18.93
C ARG A 252 -1.51 -7.64 -18.63
N LEU A 253 -2.17 -7.89 -17.51
CA LEU A 253 -2.63 -9.24 -17.14
C LEU A 253 -3.65 -9.77 -18.15
N ASN A 254 -4.63 -8.95 -18.55
CA ASN A 254 -5.62 -9.32 -19.56
C ASN A 254 -4.97 -9.64 -20.90
N PHE A 255 -3.98 -8.87 -21.33
CA PHE A 255 -3.23 -9.16 -22.54
C PHE A 255 -2.48 -10.49 -22.46
N LEU A 256 -1.80 -10.75 -21.34
CA LEU A 256 -1.07 -12.00 -21.13
C LEU A 256 -2.00 -13.23 -21.08
N ASN A 257 -3.22 -13.08 -20.59
CA ASN A 257 -4.23 -14.13 -20.56
C ASN A 257 -4.79 -14.44 -21.95
N LYS A 258 -4.96 -13.44 -22.82
CA LYS A 258 -5.45 -13.62 -24.19
C LYS A 258 -4.44 -14.32 -25.12
N ILE A 259 -3.16 -14.13 -24.87
CA ILE A 259 -2.10 -14.69 -25.73
C ILE A 259 -1.76 -16.14 -25.37
N ASN A 260 -2.12 -16.59 -24.16
CA ASN A 260 -2.05 -17.98 -23.71
C ASN A 260 -3.46 -18.41 -23.31
N PRO A 261 -4.34 -18.77 -24.25
CA PRO A 261 -5.65 -19.34 -23.96
C PRO A 261 -5.54 -20.67 -23.22
#